data_b7983fd096d9d84e511ff401ec89a7e3
#
_entry.id   b7983fd096d9d84e511ff401ec89a7e3
#
_cell.length_a   1.000
_cell.length_b   1.000
_cell.length_c   1.000
_cell.angle_alpha   90.00
_cell.angle_beta   90.00
_cell.angle_gamma   90.00
#
_symmetry.space_group_name_H-M   'P 1'
#
loop_
_entity.id
_entity.type
_entity.pdbx_description
1 polymer ?
#
loop_
_entity_poly.entity_id
_entity_poly.type
_entity_poly.pdbx_seq_one_letter_code
_entity_poly.pdbx_strand_id
1 'polypeptide(L)'
;MDFPIESDQANPRPRRARFPNRRALNHDTAHASAEENPKNAPLPQIILSPPDLSALLDRLRAAGSFAYDSEFIGELTYLPQLCLIQVATASEVALIDPLAGLDVTAFWELVADPVVEKIVHAGDQDVEPVFRHAGKPPANIFDTQIAAGFVALPYPLALAKLVHEMTGARLGKSLTFTHWDQRPLSNHQLRYAADDVRYLPAVGAELRKRLTANGHLAWAIEECGQLSVRGVYQ
;
A
#
# COMPACT_ATOMS: atom_id res chain seq x y z
N MET A 1 40.90 -25.94 -57.78
CA MET A 1 41.38 -25.70 -56.39
C MET A 1 40.21 -26.03 -55.48
N ASP A 2 40.25 -27.27 -54.99
CA ASP A 2 39.20 -27.81 -54.14
C ASP A 2 39.51 -27.47 -52.66
N PHE A 3 38.56 -26.95 -51.97
CA PHE A 3 38.61 -26.79 -50.50
C PHE A 3 37.82 -27.93 -49.85
N PRO A 4 38.39 -28.63 -48.86
CA PRO A 4 37.68 -29.68 -48.17
C PRO A 4 36.70 -29.17 -47.16
N ILE A 5 35.53 -29.81 -47.12
CA ILE A 5 34.47 -29.64 -46.14
C ILE A 5 34.89 -30.34 -44.84
N GLU A 6 35.12 -29.59 -43.78
CA GLU A 6 35.36 -30.11 -42.43
C GLU A 6 34.04 -30.49 -41.74
N SER A 7 34.03 -31.69 -41.22
CA SER A 7 32.93 -32.40 -40.60
C SER A 7 32.52 -31.80 -39.26
N ASP A 8 31.22 -31.69 -39.13
CA ASP A 8 30.40 -31.38 -37.93
C ASP A 8 30.81 -32.24 -36.72
N GLN A 9 31.44 -31.62 -35.70
CA GLN A 9 31.65 -32.22 -34.38
C GLN A 9 30.52 -31.73 -33.46
N ALA A 10 29.59 -32.62 -33.16
CA ALA A 10 28.52 -32.46 -32.22
C ALA A 10 29.04 -32.15 -30.79
N ASN A 11 28.75 -30.96 -30.30
CA ASN A 11 29.05 -30.51 -28.95
C ASN A 11 28.03 -31.13 -27.96
N PRO A 12 28.44 -31.93 -26.96
CA PRO A 12 27.54 -32.54 -26.00
C PRO A 12 26.95 -31.50 -25.03
N ARG A 13 25.64 -31.41 -24.99
CA ARG A 13 24.90 -30.56 -24.06
C ARG A 13 25.22 -30.92 -22.58
N PRO A 14 25.45 -29.94 -21.67
CA PRO A 14 25.70 -30.23 -20.28
C PRO A 14 24.46 -30.83 -19.62
N ARG A 15 24.66 -31.92 -18.86
CA ARG A 15 23.63 -32.60 -18.07
C ARG A 15 23.08 -31.63 -17.01
N ARG A 16 21.74 -31.45 -16.97
CA ARG A 16 21.04 -30.73 -15.91
C ARG A 16 21.38 -31.34 -14.55
N ALA A 17 21.95 -30.53 -13.67
CA ALA A 17 22.14 -30.90 -12.27
C ALA A 17 20.75 -31.10 -11.61
N ARG A 18 20.54 -32.29 -11.04
CA ARG A 18 19.38 -32.57 -10.18
C ARG A 18 19.61 -31.86 -8.85
N PHE A 19 18.80 -30.86 -8.52
CA PHE A 19 18.76 -30.31 -7.18
C PHE A 19 18.11 -31.32 -6.22
N PRO A 20 18.68 -31.52 -5.02
CA PRO A 20 18.09 -32.42 -4.05
C PRO A 20 16.77 -31.86 -3.51
N ASN A 21 15.79 -32.77 -3.41
CA ASN A 21 14.46 -32.56 -2.85
C ASN A 21 14.57 -31.96 -1.43
N ARG A 22 14.14 -30.71 -1.23
CA ARG A 22 14.01 -30.14 0.12
C ARG A 22 12.83 -30.81 0.82
N ARG A 23 13.15 -31.81 1.62
CA ARG A 23 12.24 -32.36 2.63
C ARG A 23 11.95 -31.27 3.67
N ALA A 24 10.68 -31.20 4.01
CA ALA A 24 10.04 -30.39 5.02
C ALA A 24 10.90 -30.16 6.27
N LEU A 25 11.12 -28.89 6.60
CA LEU A 25 11.37 -28.46 7.96
C LEU A 25 10.01 -28.10 8.54
N ASN A 26 9.48 -29.01 9.37
CA ASN A 26 8.40 -28.71 10.28
C ASN A 26 8.85 -27.59 11.21
N HIS A 27 8.31 -26.41 11.05
CA HIS A 27 8.24 -25.41 12.11
C HIS A 27 6.82 -25.44 12.69
N ASP A 28 6.64 -26.30 13.70
CA ASP A 28 5.62 -26.10 14.72
C ASP A 28 5.95 -24.80 15.45
N THR A 29 5.28 -23.73 15.11
CA THR A 29 5.02 -22.60 15.99
C THR A 29 3.54 -22.28 15.86
N ALA A 30 2.81 -22.85 16.79
CA ALA A 30 1.40 -22.50 17.06
C ALA A 30 1.29 -21.01 17.43
N HIS A 31 0.82 -20.20 16.52
CA HIS A 31 -0.01 -19.05 16.77
C HIS A 31 -1.14 -19.09 15.71
N ALA A 32 -2.12 -19.95 16.02
CA ALA A 32 -3.43 -19.85 15.41
C ALA A 32 -4.11 -18.58 15.99
N SER A 33 -3.79 -17.41 15.44
CA SER A 33 -4.74 -16.30 15.48
C SER A 33 -5.93 -16.74 14.64
N ALA A 34 -7.11 -16.78 15.26
CA ALA A 34 -8.37 -17.07 14.61
C ALA A 34 -8.41 -16.28 13.28
N GLU A 35 -8.63 -16.97 12.16
CA GLU A 35 -8.91 -16.34 10.87
C GLU A 35 -10.18 -15.51 11.06
N GLU A 36 -10.01 -14.22 11.37
CA GLU A 36 -11.12 -13.28 11.32
C GLU A 36 -11.59 -13.22 9.87
N ASN A 37 -12.77 -13.79 9.64
CA ASN A 37 -13.40 -13.71 8.33
C ASN A 37 -13.64 -12.21 8.03
N PRO A 38 -13.03 -11.61 6.99
CA PRO A 38 -13.13 -10.18 6.71
C PRO A 38 -14.58 -9.71 6.54
N LYS A 39 -15.51 -10.63 6.26
CA LYS A 39 -16.95 -10.34 6.19
C LYS A 39 -17.58 -9.99 7.55
N ASN A 40 -16.96 -10.38 8.65
CA ASN A 40 -17.48 -10.17 10.02
C ASN A 40 -16.74 -9.06 10.77
N ALA A 41 -15.69 -8.46 10.17
CA ALA A 41 -15.03 -7.32 10.78
C ALA A 41 -16.03 -6.16 10.99
N PRO A 42 -15.97 -5.43 12.12
CA PRO A 42 -16.82 -4.26 12.34
C PRO A 42 -16.61 -3.25 11.22
N LEU A 43 -17.65 -2.49 10.88
CA LEU A 43 -17.54 -1.39 9.94
C LEU A 43 -16.60 -0.32 10.50
N PRO A 44 -15.78 0.34 9.65
CA PRO A 44 -14.89 1.40 10.09
C PRO A 44 -15.69 2.60 10.61
N GLN A 45 -15.08 3.38 11.51
CA GLN A 45 -15.62 4.67 11.90
C GLN A 45 -15.60 5.62 10.70
N ILE A 46 -16.70 6.33 10.48
CA ILE A 46 -16.77 7.40 9.48
C ILE A 46 -16.66 8.74 10.20
N ILE A 47 -15.71 9.56 9.77
CA ILE A 47 -15.44 10.89 10.29
C ILE A 47 -16.22 11.90 9.47
N LEU A 48 -17.18 12.57 10.10
CA LEU A 48 -18.11 13.50 9.47
C LEU A 48 -18.07 14.90 10.09
N SER A 49 -17.32 15.09 11.18
CA SER A 49 -17.28 16.37 11.91
C SER A 49 -15.85 16.85 12.16
N PRO A 50 -15.64 18.19 12.24
CA PRO A 50 -14.31 18.73 12.55
C PRO A 50 -13.73 18.26 13.90
N PRO A 51 -14.50 18.13 15.01
CA PRO A 51 -13.97 17.59 16.25
C PRO A 51 -13.47 16.15 16.14
N ASP A 52 -14.23 15.28 15.41
CA ASP A 52 -13.83 13.88 15.19
C ASP A 52 -12.57 13.80 14.33
N LEU A 53 -12.44 14.65 13.30
CA LEU A 53 -11.25 14.75 12.48
C LEU A 53 -10.04 15.17 13.33
N SER A 54 -10.17 16.22 14.13
CA SER A 54 -9.09 16.68 15.00
C SER A 54 -8.62 15.56 15.95
N ALA A 55 -9.55 14.88 16.61
CA ALA A 55 -9.24 13.77 17.50
C ALA A 55 -8.58 12.58 16.75
N LEU A 56 -9.00 12.28 15.52
CA LEU A 56 -8.35 11.26 14.70
C LEU A 56 -6.91 11.68 14.35
N LEU A 57 -6.69 12.91 13.88
CA LEU A 57 -5.36 13.41 13.51
C LEU A 57 -4.39 13.37 14.70
N ASP A 58 -4.85 13.67 15.90
CA ASP A 58 -4.04 13.57 17.11
C ASP A 58 -3.63 12.12 17.41
N ARG A 59 -4.54 11.15 17.21
CA ARG A 59 -4.20 9.72 17.35
C ARG A 59 -3.21 9.26 16.27
N LEU A 60 -3.37 9.69 15.00
CA LEU A 60 -2.43 9.37 13.92
C LEU A 60 -1.03 9.93 14.22
N ARG A 61 -0.93 11.17 14.72
CA ARG A 61 0.35 11.75 15.17
C ARG A 61 0.97 10.96 16.32
N ALA A 62 0.17 10.64 17.32
CA ALA A 62 0.64 9.86 18.48
C ALA A 62 1.11 8.45 18.09
N ALA A 63 0.52 7.84 17.08
CA ALA A 63 0.97 6.55 16.53
C ALA A 63 2.33 6.63 15.82
N GLY A 64 2.75 7.81 15.36
CA GLY A 64 4.01 8.04 14.65
C GLY A 64 4.07 7.46 13.23
N SER A 65 3.12 6.58 12.87
CA SER A 65 2.99 5.98 11.54
C SER A 65 1.54 5.61 11.29
N PHE A 66 1.06 5.85 10.07
CA PHE A 66 -0.27 5.41 9.63
C PHE A 66 -0.28 5.08 8.14
N ALA A 67 -1.16 4.19 7.75
CA ALA A 67 -1.47 3.95 6.34
C ALA A 67 -2.60 4.86 5.88
N TYR A 68 -2.58 5.25 4.61
CA TYR A 68 -3.72 5.92 3.99
C TYR A 68 -3.85 5.57 2.51
N ASP A 69 -5.06 5.75 2.01
CA ASP A 69 -5.47 5.62 0.62
C ASP A 69 -6.58 6.64 0.34
N SER A 70 -6.91 6.91 -0.91
CA SER A 70 -7.91 7.90 -1.26
C SER A 70 -8.71 7.51 -2.51
N GLU A 71 -10.01 7.85 -2.50
CA GLU A 71 -10.91 7.60 -3.60
C GLU A 71 -11.32 8.90 -4.29
N PHE A 72 -11.22 8.91 -5.61
CA PHE A 72 -11.53 10.06 -6.43
C PHE A 72 -12.53 9.72 -7.53
N ILE A 73 -13.25 10.76 -7.98
CA ILE A 73 -14.01 10.74 -9.23
C ILE A 73 -13.45 11.83 -10.14
N GLY A 74 -12.96 11.45 -11.31
CA GLY A 74 -12.27 12.34 -12.25
C GLY A 74 -12.85 12.38 -13.65
N GLU A 75 -13.90 11.60 -13.96
CA GLU A 75 -14.38 11.44 -15.34
C GLU A 75 -14.98 12.71 -15.97
N LEU A 76 -15.41 13.69 -15.15
CA LEU A 76 -16.11 14.88 -15.60
C LEU A 76 -15.42 16.19 -15.24
N THR A 77 -14.27 16.15 -14.59
CA THR A 77 -13.58 17.35 -14.10
C THR A 77 -12.09 17.32 -14.43
N TYR A 78 -11.49 18.49 -14.69
CA TYR A 78 -10.04 18.59 -14.92
C TYR A 78 -9.23 18.13 -13.71
N LEU A 79 -9.71 18.41 -12.50
CA LEU A 79 -9.14 17.90 -11.26
C LEU A 79 -10.08 16.86 -10.67
N PRO A 80 -9.61 15.65 -10.37
CA PRO A 80 -10.43 14.64 -9.71
C PRO A 80 -11.02 15.15 -8.39
N GLN A 81 -12.30 14.87 -8.16
CA GLN A 81 -12.97 15.17 -6.90
C GLN A 81 -12.58 14.12 -5.87
N LEU A 82 -11.99 14.54 -4.75
CA LEU A 82 -11.75 13.69 -3.60
C LEU A 82 -13.10 13.33 -2.95
N CYS A 83 -13.34 12.02 -2.82
CA CYS A 83 -14.60 11.48 -2.30
C CYS A 83 -14.46 10.80 -0.95
N LEU A 84 -13.31 10.20 -0.66
CA LEU A 84 -13.06 9.48 0.58
C LEU A 84 -11.56 9.44 0.87
N ILE A 85 -11.18 9.47 2.15
CA ILE A 85 -9.83 9.17 2.59
C ILE A 85 -9.93 8.03 3.61
N GLN A 86 -9.15 6.99 3.41
CA GLN A 86 -9.01 5.86 4.31
C GLN A 86 -7.74 6.02 5.11
N VAL A 87 -7.80 5.73 6.41
CA VAL A 87 -6.61 5.69 7.27
C VAL A 87 -6.60 4.48 8.17
N ALA A 88 -5.42 3.95 8.45
CA ALA A 88 -5.23 2.86 9.40
C ALA A 88 -3.95 3.03 10.21
N THR A 89 -4.03 2.70 11.49
CA THR A 89 -2.88 2.38 12.34
C THR A 89 -2.86 0.89 12.65
N ALA A 90 -1.96 0.44 13.50
CA ALA A 90 -1.96 -0.94 13.97
C ALA A 90 -3.23 -1.31 14.78
N SER A 91 -3.98 -0.33 15.30
CA SER A 91 -5.10 -0.52 16.23
C SER A 91 -6.44 0.00 15.75
N GLU A 92 -6.48 0.85 14.73
CA GLU A 92 -7.74 1.45 14.25
C GLU A 92 -7.77 1.60 12.73
N VAL A 93 -8.99 1.62 12.20
CA VAL A 93 -9.29 2.00 10.81
C VAL A 93 -10.41 3.02 10.84
N ALA A 94 -10.22 4.14 10.12
CA ALA A 94 -11.24 5.18 9.99
C ALA A 94 -11.34 5.65 8.54
N LEU A 95 -12.52 6.16 8.17
CA LEU A 95 -12.81 6.75 6.87
C LEU A 95 -13.16 8.22 7.08
N ILE A 96 -12.47 9.12 6.41
CA ILE A 96 -12.75 10.56 6.45
C ILE A 96 -13.59 10.89 5.22
N ASP A 97 -14.73 11.55 5.42
CA ASP A 97 -15.66 11.90 4.35
C ASP A 97 -15.61 13.41 4.02
N PRO A 98 -14.84 13.82 3.01
CA PRO A 98 -14.78 15.22 2.60
C PRO A 98 -16.12 15.74 2.05
N LEU A 99 -16.95 14.84 1.48
CA LEU A 99 -18.24 15.22 0.88
C LEU A 99 -19.31 15.61 1.94
N ALA A 100 -19.05 15.35 3.22
CA ALA A 100 -19.85 15.88 4.31
C ALA A 100 -19.59 17.38 4.59
N GLY A 101 -18.82 18.07 3.73
CA GLY A 101 -18.42 19.47 3.94
C GLY A 101 -17.27 19.63 4.92
N LEU A 102 -16.50 18.58 5.14
CA LEU A 102 -15.39 18.55 6.08
C LEU A 102 -14.13 19.16 5.42
N ASP A 103 -13.53 20.16 6.05
CA ASP A 103 -12.22 20.67 5.66
C ASP A 103 -11.12 19.65 6.07
N VAL A 104 -10.47 19.08 5.08
CA VAL A 104 -9.42 18.08 5.24
C VAL A 104 -7.99 18.65 5.10
N THR A 105 -7.84 19.97 5.10
CA THR A 105 -6.52 20.62 4.98
C THR A 105 -5.55 20.13 6.05
N ALA A 106 -6.01 20.00 7.30
CA ALA A 106 -5.17 19.51 8.41
C ALA A 106 -4.72 18.03 8.22
N PHE A 107 -5.46 17.21 7.50
CA PHE A 107 -5.02 15.87 7.10
C PHE A 107 -3.84 15.95 6.12
N TRP A 108 -3.93 16.80 5.10
CA TRP A 108 -2.85 16.98 4.13
C TRP A 108 -1.60 17.60 4.75
N GLU A 109 -1.76 18.49 5.73
CA GLU A 109 -0.65 18.99 6.54
C GLU A 109 0.05 17.86 7.31
N LEU A 110 -0.71 16.88 7.82
CA LEU A 110 -0.16 15.70 8.47
C LEU A 110 0.56 14.78 7.48
N VAL A 111 0.07 14.66 6.24
CA VAL A 111 0.77 13.91 5.18
C VAL A 111 2.08 14.60 4.79
N ALA A 112 2.15 15.93 4.86
CA ALA A 112 3.36 16.71 4.64
C ALA A 112 4.32 16.75 5.86
N ASP A 113 3.92 16.23 7.04
CA ASP A 113 4.76 16.24 8.24
C ASP A 113 5.88 15.19 8.14
N PRO A 114 7.18 15.58 8.18
CA PRO A 114 8.29 14.64 8.07
C PRO A 114 8.47 13.74 9.30
N VAL A 115 7.86 14.07 10.44
CA VAL A 115 8.00 13.31 11.70
C VAL A 115 7.15 12.05 11.67
N VAL A 116 5.96 12.13 11.07
CA VAL A 116 5.02 11.01 10.98
C VAL A 116 5.24 10.24 9.69
N GLU A 117 5.34 8.92 9.75
CA GLU A 117 5.46 8.08 8.57
C GLU A 117 4.09 7.81 7.93
N LYS A 118 4.01 7.91 6.61
CA LYS A 118 2.84 7.52 5.84
C LYS A 118 3.13 6.28 5.02
N ILE A 119 2.29 5.26 5.18
CA ILE A 119 2.38 4.01 4.45
C ILE A 119 1.29 4.02 3.37
N VAL A 120 1.70 3.82 2.13
CA VAL A 120 0.79 3.76 0.97
C VAL A 120 1.06 2.51 0.14
N HIS A 121 0.22 2.25 -0.84
CA HIS A 121 0.44 1.20 -1.84
C HIS A 121 0.17 1.73 -3.24
N ALA A 122 1.20 1.86 -4.07
CA ALA A 122 1.14 2.51 -5.38
C ALA A 122 0.59 3.96 -5.30
N GLY A 123 1.09 4.72 -4.31
CA GLY A 123 0.50 5.96 -3.82
C GLY A 123 0.78 7.21 -4.66
N ASP A 124 1.18 7.10 -5.93
CA ASP A 124 1.44 8.27 -6.78
C ASP A 124 0.23 9.23 -6.83
N GLN A 125 -0.99 8.70 -6.92
CA GLN A 125 -2.22 9.51 -6.97
C GLN A 125 -2.63 10.05 -5.59
N ASP A 126 -2.30 9.33 -4.52
CA ASP A 126 -2.65 9.70 -3.15
C ASP A 126 -1.76 10.83 -2.61
N VAL A 127 -0.53 10.93 -3.08
CA VAL A 127 0.39 11.99 -2.65
C VAL A 127 0.26 13.27 -3.49
N GLU A 128 -0.30 13.20 -4.69
CA GLU A 128 -0.46 14.35 -5.58
C GLU A 128 -1.25 15.50 -4.94
N PRO A 129 -2.39 15.27 -4.23
CA PRO A 129 -3.17 16.34 -3.63
C PRO A 129 -2.44 17.10 -2.51
N VAL A 130 -1.43 16.52 -1.88
CA VAL A 130 -0.77 17.08 -0.70
C VAL A 130 -0.22 18.49 -0.98
N PHE A 131 0.50 18.67 -2.08
CA PHE A 131 1.06 19.97 -2.42
C PHE A 131 -0.03 21.02 -2.64
N ARG A 132 -1.12 20.64 -3.31
CA ARG A 132 -2.25 21.53 -3.60
C ARG A 132 -2.97 21.99 -2.34
N HIS A 133 -3.14 21.11 -1.36
CA HIS A 133 -3.90 21.39 -0.14
C HIS A 133 -3.03 21.90 1.01
N ALA A 134 -1.82 21.40 1.17
CA ALA A 134 -0.92 21.79 2.26
C ALA A 134 0.11 22.84 1.84
N GLY A 135 0.27 23.15 0.53
CA GLY A 135 1.33 24.04 0.03
C GLY A 135 2.75 23.54 0.25
N LYS A 136 2.90 22.25 0.56
CA LYS A 136 4.15 21.56 0.88
C LYS A 136 4.17 20.19 0.19
N PRO A 137 5.34 19.64 -0.15
CA PRO A 137 5.42 18.28 -0.66
C PRO A 137 5.05 17.25 0.42
N PRO A 138 4.56 16.05 0.03
CA PRO A 138 4.44 14.94 0.95
C PRO A 138 5.82 14.58 1.51
N ALA A 139 5.88 14.08 2.74
CA ALA A 139 7.14 13.75 3.38
C ALA A 139 7.05 12.40 4.11
N ASN A 140 8.18 11.71 4.26
CA ASN A 140 8.28 10.43 4.98
C ASN A 140 7.24 9.40 4.51
N ILE A 141 7.21 9.17 3.19
CA ILE A 141 6.32 8.21 2.53
C ILE A 141 7.03 6.87 2.41
N PHE A 142 6.36 5.80 2.78
CA PHE A 142 6.78 4.42 2.56
C PHE A 142 5.76 3.72 1.65
N ASP A 143 6.10 3.56 0.38
CA ASP A 143 5.24 2.86 -0.58
C ASP A 143 5.54 1.36 -0.56
N THR A 144 4.54 0.58 -0.20
CA THR A 144 4.65 -0.87 -0.07
C THR A 144 4.80 -1.59 -1.42
N GLN A 145 4.33 -1.01 -2.53
CA GLN A 145 4.55 -1.57 -3.86
C GLN A 145 6.01 -1.38 -4.30
N ILE A 146 6.58 -0.18 -4.09
CA ILE A 146 7.99 0.09 -4.34
C ILE A 146 8.85 -0.82 -3.47
N ALA A 147 8.59 -0.85 -2.16
CA ALA A 147 9.34 -1.65 -1.19
C ALA A 147 9.32 -3.16 -1.51
N ALA A 148 8.20 -3.68 -2.03
CA ALA A 148 8.06 -5.07 -2.44
C ALA A 148 9.04 -5.46 -3.55
N GLY A 149 9.35 -4.56 -4.48
CA GLY A 149 10.34 -4.78 -5.53
C GLY A 149 11.75 -5.06 -4.99
N PHE A 150 12.12 -4.49 -3.85
CA PHE A 150 13.44 -4.68 -3.22
C PHE A 150 13.55 -5.96 -2.36
N VAL A 151 12.46 -6.71 -2.19
CA VAL A 151 12.46 -8.03 -1.52
C VAL A 151 12.22 -9.18 -2.51
N ALA A 152 12.54 -8.97 -3.79
CA ALA A 152 12.42 -9.94 -4.87
C ALA A 152 10.98 -10.43 -5.15
N LEU A 153 9.98 -9.62 -4.85
CA LEU A 153 8.61 -9.83 -5.29
C LEU A 153 8.39 -9.25 -6.70
N PRO A 154 7.39 -9.72 -7.45
CA PRO A 154 7.04 -9.12 -8.74
C PRO A 154 6.74 -7.63 -8.60
N TYR A 155 7.07 -6.84 -9.63
CA TYR A 155 6.76 -5.41 -9.71
C TYR A 155 6.10 -5.09 -11.06
N PRO A 156 4.96 -4.39 -11.08
CA PRO A 156 4.11 -4.01 -9.94
C PRO A 156 3.39 -5.23 -9.33
N LEU A 157 3.09 -5.18 -8.03
CA LEU A 157 2.37 -6.22 -7.32
C LEU A 157 1.08 -5.65 -6.73
N ALA A 158 -0.07 -6.22 -7.10
CA ALA A 158 -1.36 -5.78 -6.59
C ALA A 158 -1.47 -5.96 -5.06
N LEU A 159 -2.12 -5.01 -4.37
CA LEU A 159 -2.29 -4.98 -2.92
C LEU A 159 -2.76 -6.32 -2.35
N ALA A 160 -3.81 -6.93 -2.93
CA ALA A 160 -4.35 -8.20 -2.44
C ALA A 160 -3.32 -9.34 -2.43
N LYS A 161 -2.41 -9.37 -3.42
CA LYS A 161 -1.33 -10.36 -3.48
C LYS A 161 -0.25 -10.05 -2.44
N LEU A 162 0.10 -8.77 -2.28
CA LEU A 162 1.09 -8.34 -1.30
C LEU A 162 0.62 -8.61 0.13
N VAL A 163 -0.63 -8.26 0.45
CA VAL A 163 -1.24 -8.56 1.75
C VAL A 163 -1.20 -10.05 2.04
N HIS A 164 -1.61 -10.88 1.07
CA HIS A 164 -1.57 -12.33 1.24
C HIS A 164 -0.16 -12.87 1.49
N GLU A 165 0.82 -12.39 0.74
CA GLU A 165 2.24 -12.80 0.86
C GLU A 165 2.85 -12.39 2.21
N MET A 166 2.49 -11.22 2.74
CA MET A 166 3.08 -10.67 3.95
C MET A 166 2.37 -11.08 5.23
N THR A 167 1.04 -11.29 5.16
CA THR A 167 0.21 -11.49 6.36
C THR A 167 -0.59 -12.79 6.34
N GLY A 168 -0.70 -13.45 5.18
CA GLY A 168 -1.60 -14.61 4.98
C GLY A 168 -3.07 -14.22 4.82
N ALA A 169 -3.45 -12.97 5.06
CA ALA A 169 -4.82 -12.49 4.91
C ALA A 169 -5.27 -12.47 3.44
N ARG A 170 -6.57 -12.55 3.22
CA ARG A 170 -7.17 -12.47 1.88
C ARG A 170 -8.14 -11.31 1.82
N LEU A 171 -7.87 -10.35 0.95
CA LEU A 171 -8.78 -9.26 0.66
C LEU A 171 -9.98 -9.74 -0.16
N GLY A 172 -11.09 -9.02 -0.04
CA GLY A 172 -12.27 -9.20 -0.88
C GLY A 172 -11.97 -8.91 -2.36
N LYS A 173 -12.98 -9.07 -3.23
CA LYS A 173 -12.85 -8.69 -4.63
C LYS A 173 -12.79 -7.16 -4.73
N SER A 174 -11.90 -6.66 -5.60
CA SER A 174 -11.83 -5.22 -5.92
C SER A 174 -13.17 -4.71 -6.47
N LEU A 175 -13.52 -3.48 -6.12
CA LEU A 175 -14.62 -2.76 -6.73
C LEU A 175 -14.10 -2.12 -8.02
N THR A 176 -14.63 -2.55 -9.15
CA THR A 176 -14.38 -1.95 -10.48
C THR A 176 -15.53 -0.98 -10.74
N PHE A 177 -15.30 0.30 -10.95
CA PHE A 177 -16.33 1.34 -11.17
C PHE A 177 -17.28 1.51 -9.97
N THR A 178 -16.88 2.35 -9.03
CA THR A 178 -17.67 2.66 -7.83
C THR A 178 -18.03 4.13 -7.84
N HIS A 179 -19.30 4.43 -7.61
CA HIS A 179 -19.78 5.80 -7.42
C HIS A 179 -19.41 6.27 -6.01
N TRP A 180 -18.16 6.72 -5.83
CA TRP A 180 -17.66 7.23 -4.56
C TRP A 180 -18.27 8.59 -4.17
N ASP A 181 -18.89 9.29 -5.12
CA ASP A 181 -19.63 10.54 -4.93
C ASP A 181 -21.02 10.36 -4.29
N GLN A 182 -21.56 9.14 -4.30
CA GLN A 182 -22.89 8.88 -3.76
C GLN A 182 -22.87 8.67 -2.24
N ARG A 183 -23.95 9.10 -1.58
CA ARG A 183 -24.18 8.89 -0.13
C ARG A 183 -25.59 8.38 0.11
N PRO A 184 -25.78 7.51 1.14
CA PRO A 184 -24.73 6.91 1.98
C PRO A 184 -23.90 5.85 1.23
N LEU A 185 -22.64 5.65 1.66
CA LEU A 185 -21.84 4.54 1.17
C LEU A 185 -22.45 3.20 1.63
N SER A 186 -22.46 2.23 0.75
CA SER A 186 -22.90 0.87 1.08
C SER A 186 -21.91 0.18 2.03
N ASN A 187 -22.37 -0.79 2.81
CA ASN A 187 -21.50 -1.61 3.67
C ASN A 187 -20.38 -2.31 2.88
N HIS A 188 -20.62 -2.61 1.60
CA HIS A 188 -19.60 -3.19 0.73
C HIS A 188 -18.49 -2.20 0.41
N GLN A 189 -18.84 -0.94 0.07
CA GLN A 189 -17.87 0.14 -0.15
C GLN A 189 -17.09 0.44 1.12
N LEU A 190 -17.75 0.53 2.29
CA LEU A 190 -17.08 0.77 3.57
C LEU A 190 -16.06 -0.32 3.93
N ARG A 191 -16.40 -1.60 3.67
CA ARG A 191 -15.47 -2.71 3.91
C ARG A 191 -14.31 -2.70 2.93
N TYR A 192 -14.58 -2.45 1.66
CA TYR A 192 -13.57 -2.36 0.63
C TYR A 192 -12.56 -1.25 0.97
N ALA A 193 -13.04 -0.03 1.20
CA ALA A 193 -12.21 1.11 1.57
C ALA A 193 -11.38 0.86 2.84
N ALA A 194 -11.96 0.17 3.84
CA ALA A 194 -11.23 -0.22 5.04
C ALA A 194 -10.13 -1.26 4.75
N ASP A 195 -10.38 -2.19 3.84
CA ASP A 195 -9.43 -3.26 3.53
C ASP A 195 -8.24 -2.76 2.71
N ASP A 196 -8.37 -1.65 1.96
CA ASP A 196 -7.28 -1.03 1.20
C ASP A 196 -6.18 -0.47 2.13
N VAL A 197 -6.51 -0.12 3.39
CA VAL A 197 -5.53 0.39 4.35
C VAL A 197 -5.29 -0.52 5.56
N ARG A 198 -6.27 -1.34 5.95
CA ARG A 198 -6.25 -2.13 7.19
C ARG A 198 -4.98 -2.93 7.41
N TYR A 199 -4.45 -3.52 6.36
CA TYR A 199 -3.30 -4.44 6.43
C TYR A 199 -1.97 -3.74 6.15
N LEU A 200 -1.98 -2.52 5.63
CA LEU A 200 -0.76 -1.81 5.23
C LEU A 200 0.22 -1.58 6.39
N PRO A 201 -0.20 -1.27 7.64
CA PRO A 201 0.74 -1.16 8.76
C PRO A 201 1.52 -2.48 9.01
N ALA A 202 0.84 -3.61 8.97
CA ALA A 202 1.47 -4.94 9.13
C ALA A 202 2.35 -5.31 7.93
N VAL A 203 1.90 -5.03 6.72
CA VAL A 203 2.66 -5.20 5.47
C VAL A 203 3.93 -4.36 5.51
N GLY A 204 3.84 -3.08 5.88
CA GLY A 204 4.98 -2.17 6.01
C GLY A 204 6.01 -2.67 7.02
N ALA A 205 5.56 -3.16 8.17
CA ALA A 205 6.43 -3.73 9.19
C ALA A 205 7.18 -4.98 8.70
N GLU A 206 6.49 -5.93 8.03
CA GLU A 206 7.12 -7.14 7.49
C GLU A 206 8.07 -6.82 6.33
N LEU A 207 7.71 -5.88 5.44
CA LEU A 207 8.61 -5.43 4.38
C LEU A 207 9.89 -4.83 4.95
N ARG A 208 9.81 -3.94 5.96
CA ARG A 208 10.98 -3.36 6.61
C ARG A 208 11.88 -4.41 7.22
N LYS A 209 11.31 -5.43 7.87
CA LYS A 209 12.06 -6.55 8.42
C LYS A 209 12.82 -7.30 7.33
N ARG A 210 12.18 -7.64 6.20
CA ARG A 210 12.82 -8.31 5.06
C ARG A 210 13.88 -7.44 4.40
N LEU A 211 13.61 -6.14 4.22
CA LEU A 211 14.54 -5.16 3.66
C LEU A 211 15.77 -4.95 4.54
N THR A 212 15.60 -4.95 5.86
CA THR A 212 16.72 -4.88 6.81
C THR A 212 17.58 -6.15 6.73
N ALA A 213 16.94 -7.31 6.66
CA ALA A 213 17.63 -8.60 6.60
C ALA A 213 18.47 -8.78 5.31
N ASN A 214 18.02 -8.21 4.18
CA ASN A 214 18.74 -8.28 2.90
C ASN A 214 19.62 -7.04 2.61
N GLY A 215 19.64 -6.04 3.51
CA GLY A 215 20.45 -4.83 3.36
C GLY A 215 19.90 -3.77 2.38
N HIS A 216 18.66 -3.91 1.90
CA HIS A 216 18.07 -3.04 0.87
C HIS A 216 17.18 -1.93 1.45
N LEU A 217 17.05 -1.81 2.77
CA LEU A 217 16.11 -0.85 3.38
C LEU A 217 16.40 0.61 2.94
N ALA A 218 17.69 1.00 2.91
CA ALA A 218 18.06 2.35 2.52
C ALA A 218 17.66 2.67 1.07
N TRP A 219 17.85 1.73 0.16
CA TRP A 219 17.45 1.89 -1.26
C TRP A 219 15.93 1.99 -1.43
N ALA A 220 15.18 1.18 -0.70
CA ALA A 220 13.72 1.24 -0.73
C ALA A 220 13.20 2.58 -0.18
N ILE A 221 13.79 3.11 0.90
CA ILE A 221 13.45 4.43 1.45
C ILE A 221 13.80 5.55 0.46
N GLU A 222 14.97 5.49 -0.17
CA GLU A 222 15.40 6.47 -1.17
C GLU A 222 14.44 6.49 -2.36
N GLU A 223 14.04 5.33 -2.89
CA GLU A 223 13.11 5.24 -4.01
C GLU A 223 11.70 5.71 -3.63
N CYS A 224 11.20 5.36 -2.44
CA CYS A 224 9.95 5.91 -1.91
C CYS A 224 9.99 7.44 -1.78
N GLY A 225 11.16 8.01 -1.45
CA GLY A 225 11.38 9.45 -1.36
C GLY A 225 11.13 10.19 -2.68
N GLN A 226 11.22 9.51 -3.84
CA GLN A 226 10.93 10.09 -5.14
C GLN A 226 9.46 10.52 -5.28
N LEU A 227 8.53 9.92 -4.53
CA LEU A 227 7.14 10.34 -4.49
C LEU A 227 6.98 11.79 -3.98
N SER A 228 7.85 12.22 -3.08
CA SER A 228 7.87 13.60 -2.56
C SER A 228 8.34 14.61 -3.61
N VAL A 229 9.11 14.18 -4.60
CA VAL A 229 9.66 15.04 -5.66
C VAL A 229 8.72 15.10 -6.86
N ARG A 230 8.11 13.97 -7.24
CA ARG A 230 7.21 13.88 -8.42
C ARG A 230 5.98 14.75 -8.28
N GLY A 231 5.38 14.84 -7.08
CA GLY A 231 4.20 15.69 -6.82
C GLY A 231 4.43 17.19 -6.96
N VAL A 232 5.68 17.66 -7.04
CA VAL A 232 6.02 19.09 -7.17
C VAL A 232 5.97 19.58 -8.62
N TYR A 233 5.98 18.66 -9.60
CA TYR A 233 6.16 19.01 -11.02
C TYR A 233 4.93 18.72 -11.90
N GLN A 234 3.81 18.35 -11.33
CA GLN A 234 2.52 18.17 -12.01
C GLN A 234 1.50 19.23 -11.61
#